data_f457e15c869bab43bfe354afbbebb81e
#
_entry.id   f457e15c869bab43bfe354afbbebb81e
#
_cell.length_a   1.000
_cell.length_b   1.000
_cell.length_c   1.000
_cell.angle_alpha   90.00
_cell.angle_beta   90.00
_cell.angle_gamma   90.00
#
_symmetry.space_group_name_H-M   'P 1'
#
loop_
_entity.id
_entity.type
_entity.pdbx_description
1 polymer ?
#
loop_
_entity_poly.entity_id
_entity_poly.type
_entity_poly.pdbx_seq_one_letter_code
_entity_poly.pdbx_strand_id
1 'polypeptide(L)'
;MDLHRTSVFNQMDYARDSNKEGKASQQTEERLDSGLDSLKEEEYQAVAAEIRGLSLQSEETQLIPPAGTRTPPQEWQTQITEDGDTLLHLAIIHEARDYIKRMIDLSKNTDFLNTHNDLRQTPLHLAVIINQPDVCDSLLVAGCDPTLVDNSGDTPLHIACRHGNLHCFSVITQNCRPEHLHTMMAACNYNGQNCLHLASVNGFLSLVENMVDLGADVNAKEQHNGRSALHLAVDQQNLSLVKVLLKKGADPNQLTSGGHTPYHLTYGLDNCEIRKELYPLTHPDLRELTESDSDSSEEEEDDVESEEDEVGYDDIQWNGH
;
A
#
# COMPACT_ATOMS: atom_id res chain seq x y z
N MET A 1 -2.70 23.33 28.62
CA MET A 1 -4.01 22.90 28.11
C MET A 1 -3.82 21.60 27.33
N ASP A 2 -3.29 20.56 27.99
CA ASP A 2 -2.89 19.29 27.33
C ASP A 2 -3.21 18.08 28.23
N LEU A 3 -4.51 17.86 28.51
CA LEU A 3 -4.92 16.74 29.37
C LEU A 3 -6.12 15.92 28.84
N HIS A 4 -6.52 16.13 27.57
CA HIS A 4 -7.68 15.40 27.03
C HIS A 4 -7.39 14.39 25.90
N ARG A 5 -6.11 14.15 25.56
CA ARG A 5 -5.75 13.30 24.43
C ARG A 5 -5.37 11.85 24.77
N THR A 6 -5.12 11.55 26.04
CA THR A 6 -4.68 10.22 26.52
C THR A 6 -5.83 9.25 26.87
N SER A 7 -7.10 9.69 26.80
CA SER A 7 -8.24 8.91 27.31
C SER A 7 -8.94 8.04 26.24
N VAL A 8 -8.70 8.25 24.95
CA VAL A 8 -9.44 7.55 23.88
C VAL A 8 -8.77 6.24 23.45
N PHE A 9 -7.47 6.08 23.70
CA PHE A 9 -6.71 4.92 23.24
C PHE A 9 -6.61 3.74 24.24
N ASN A 10 -7.07 3.92 25.47
CA ASN A 10 -6.90 2.88 26.51
C ASN A 10 -8.08 1.89 26.66
N GLN A 11 -9.02 1.90 25.72
CA GLN A 11 -10.21 1.03 25.81
C GLN A 11 -10.53 0.37 24.46
N MET A 12 -9.53 -0.22 23.79
CA MET A 12 -9.77 -1.19 22.73
C MET A 12 -9.45 -2.59 23.24
N ASP A 13 -10.48 -3.24 23.77
CA ASP A 13 -10.46 -4.67 24.04
C ASP A 13 -10.24 -5.46 22.76
N TYR A 14 -9.15 -6.22 22.73
CA TYR A 14 -8.78 -7.12 21.65
C TYR A 14 -9.79 -8.27 21.54
N ALA A 15 -10.79 -8.13 20.67
CA ALA A 15 -11.52 -9.28 20.16
C ALA A 15 -10.62 -9.99 19.13
N ARG A 16 -10.08 -11.14 19.51
CA ARG A 16 -9.39 -12.08 18.62
C ARG A 16 -10.38 -12.56 17.58
N ASP A 17 -10.27 -12.07 16.38
CA ASP A 17 -10.94 -12.65 15.21
C ASP A 17 -10.04 -13.76 14.64
N SER A 18 -10.23 -14.97 15.16
CA SER A 18 -9.46 -16.17 14.83
C SER A 18 -10.07 -16.93 13.67
N ASN A 19 -10.27 -16.33 12.49
CA ASN A 19 -10.82 -17.12 11.39
C ASN A 19 -10.51 -16.65 9.95
N LYS A 20 -9.34 -16.07 9.65
CA LYS A 20 -8.91 -15.85 8.25
C LYS A 20 -7.38 -15.83 8.03
N GLU A 21 -6.63 -16.66 8.76
CA GLU A 21 -5.18 -16.78 8.59
C GLU A 21 -4.72 -17.59 7.36
N GLY A 22 -5.63 -18.03 6.50
CA GLY A 22 -5.32 -19.04 5.47
C GLY A 22 -4.98 -18.51 4.06
N LYS A 23 -5.13 -17.22 3.75
CA LYS A 23 -4.91 -16.72 2.37
C LYS A 23 -3.97 -15.53 2.22
N ALA A 24 -3.61 -14.84 3.29
CA ALA A 24 -2.69 -13.69 3.22
C ALA A 24 -1.21 -14.09 3.21
N SER A 25 -0.86 -15.28 3.73
CA SER A 25 0.53 -15.73 3.85
C SER A 25 1.18 -16.18 2.53
N GLN A 26 0.39 -16.58 1.52
CA GLN A 26 0.95 -17.07 0.24
C GLN A 26 1.34 -15.95 -0.75
N GLN A 27 0.77 -14.75 -0.63
CA GLN A 27 1.15 -13.63 -1.52
C GLN A 27 2.32 -12.80 -0.99
N THR A 28 2.65 -12.91 0.30
CA THR A 28 3.81 -12.24 0.90
C THR A 28 5.12 -12.99 0.65
N GLU A 29 5.08 -14.32 0.51
CA GLU A 29 6.27 -15.13 0.22
C GLU A 29 6.83 -14.88 -1.19
N GLU A 30 5.98 -14.66 -2.20
CA GLU A 30 6.45 -14.43 -3.59
C GLU A 30 7.12 -13.06 -3.83
N ARG A 31 6.95 -12.07 -2.95
CA ARG A 31 7.57 -10.75 -3.08
C ARG A 31 8.80 -10.51 -2.19
N LEU A 32 8.96 -11.31 -1.15
CA LEU A 32 10.16 -11.31 -0.31
C LEU A 32 11.31 -12.08 -0.97
N ASP A 33 10.99 -12.94 -1.95
CA ASP A 33 11.95 -13.85 -2.59
C ASP A 33 12.89 -13.18 -3.60
N SER A 34 12.64 -11.94 -3.99
CA SER A 34 13.49 -11.24 -4.99
C SER A 34 14.70 -10.49 -4.41
N GLY A 35 14.87 -10.44 -3.09
CA GLY A 35 15.97 -9.75 -2.43
C GLY A 35 16.60 -10.50 -1.24
N LEU A 36 15.94 -11.52 -0.71
CA LEU A 36 16.40 -12.22 0.50
C LEU A 36 17.35 -13.39 0.22
N ASP A 37 17.34 -13.93 -1.00
CA ASP A 37 18.19 -15.07 -1.39
C ASP A 37 19.59 -14.67 -1.86
N SER A 38 19.91 -13.39 -1.98
CA SER A 38 21.20 -12.95 -2.54
C SER A 38 22.34 -12.84 -1.53
N LEU A 39 22.08 -12.81 -0.24
CA LEU A 39 23.14 -12.81 0.78
C LEU A 39 23.50 -14.23 1.18
N LYS A 40 24.67 -14.68 0.74
CA LYS A 40 25.25 -15.92 1.25
C LYS A 40 25.54 -15.75 2.75
N GLU A 41 25.36 -16.82 3.52
CA GLU A 41 25.66 -16.88 4.96
C GLU A 41 27.04 -16.26 5.30
N GLU A 42 28.00 -16.32 4.38
CA GLU A 42 29.33 -15.74 4.50
C GLU A 42 29.31 -14.21 4.51
N GLU A 43 28.42 -13.57 3.74
CA GLU A 43 28.26 -12.12 3.69
C GLU A 43 27.56 -11.60 4.95
N TYR A 44 26.55 -12.34 5.44
CA TYR A 44 25.95 -12.07 6.75
C TYR A 44 26.97 -12.14 7.89
N GLN A 45 27.83 -13.15 7.89
CA GLN A 45 28.89 -13.32 8.88
C GLN A 45 29.94 -12.18 8.78
N ALA A 46 30.25 -11.70 7.59
CA ALA A 46 31.15 -10.56 7.37
C ALA A 46 30.53 -9.27 7.91
N VAL A 47 29.28 -8.97 7.57
CA VAL A 47 28.54 -7.80 8.10
C VAL A 47 28.40 -7.87 9.61
N ALA A 48 28.06 -9.03 10.17
CA ALA A 48 27.99 -9.22 11.62
C ALA A 48 29.35 -9.06 12.32
N ALA A 49 30.45 -9.45 11.67
CA ALA A 49 31.80 -9.25 12.19
C ALA A 49 32.21 -7.78 12.17
N GLU A 50 31.86 -7.06 11.11
CA GLU A 50 32.16 -5.64 10.93
C GLU A 50 31.37 -4.78 11.94
N ILE A 51 30.08 -5.08 12.12
CA ILE A 51 29.23 -4.46 13.14
C ILE A 51 29.76 -4.76 14.56
N ARG A 52 30.26 -5.97 14.83
CA ARG A 52 30.97 -6.29 16.11
C ARG A 52 32.25 -5.49 16.28
N GLY A 53 32.99 -5.26 15.18
CA GLY A 53 34.20 -4.42 15.20
C GLY A 53 33.92 -2.98 15.63
N LEU A 54 32.77 -2.42 15.25
CA LEU A 54 32.29 -1.11 15.69
C LEU A 54 32.05 -1.05 17.23
N SER A 55 31.73 -2.20 17.85
CA SER A 55 31.49 -2.29 19.29
C SER A 55 32.75 -2.07 20.13
N LEU A 56 33.93 -2.36 19.60
CA LEU A 56 35.19 -2.30 20.34
C LEU A 56 35.84 -0.91 20.30
N GLN A 57 35.48 -0.03 19.41
CA GLN A 57 36.07 1.31 19.26
C GLN A 57 35.36 2.42 20.04
N SER A 58 34.25 2.13 20.74
CA SER A 58 33.40 3.14 21.37
C SER A 58 33.65 3.42 22.84
N GLU A 59 34.71 2.90 23.43
CA GLU A 59 35.10 3.22 24.83
C GLU A 59 36.06 4.43 24.93
N GLU A 60 36.54 5.00 23.83
CA GLU A 60 37.29 6.23 23.86
C GLU A 60 36.35 7.46 23.74
N THR A 61 36.30 8.16 24.84
CA THR A 61 35.73 9.47 25.15
C THR A 61 35.51 10.36 23.89
N GLN A 62 34.35 10.32 23.27
CA GLN A 62 34.01 11.33 22.29
C GLN A 62 33.48 12.58 22.98
N LEU A 63 34.28 13.63 22.96
CA LEU A 63 33.88 15.01 23.20
C LEU A 63 32.71 15.33 22.25
N ILE A 64 31.55 15.67 22.80
CA ILE A 64 30.37 16.11 22.07
C ILE A 64 30.77 17.33 21.23
N PRO A 65 30.76 17.27 19.89
CA PRO A 65 31.06 18.44 19.07
C PRO A 65 29.92 19.47 19.22
N PRO A 66 30.24 20.77 19.16
CA PRO A 66 29.23 21.81 19.26
C PRO A 66 28.21 21.70 18.16
N ALA A 67 26.95 21.96 18.51
CA ALA A 67 25.80 21.92 17.59
C ALA A 67 26.08 22.73 16.30
N GLY A 68 26.12 22.03 15.16
CA GLY A 68 26.29 22.66 13.83
C GLY A 68 27.42 22.11 12.95
N THR A 69 28.32 21.27 13.47
CA THR A 69 29.35 20.61 12.67
C THR A 69 28.85 19.25 12.19
N ARG A 70 28.64 19.08 10.88
CA ARG A 70 28.42 17.77 10.27
C ARG A 70 29.68 16.93 10.54
N THR A 71 29.58 15.93 11.41
CA THR A 71 30.61 14.91 11.54
C THR A 71 30.77 14.19 10.20
N PRO A 72 31.99 13.88 9.73
CA PRO A 72 32.15 13.09 8.53
C PRO A 72 31.47 11.74 8.73
N PRO A 73 30.84 11.17 7.68
CA PRO A 73 30.19 9.87 7.77
C PRO A 73 31.20 8.83 8.25
N GLN A 74 30.78 7.97 9.16
CA GLN A 74 31.62 6.86 9.60
C GLN A 74 31.76 5.83 8.48
N GLU A 75 32.84 5.09 8.40
CA GLU A 75 33.13 4.15 7.29
C GLU A 75 31.97 3.18 7.02
N TRP A 76 31.30 2.67 8.07
CA TRP A 76 30.16 1.76 7.93
C TRP A 76 28.92 2.42 7.31
N GLN A 77 28.78 3.74 7.36
CA GLN A 77 27.66 4.47 6.74
C GLN A 77 27.80 4.58 5.22
N THR A 78 28.98 4.33 4.69
CA THR A 78 29.26 4.40 3.25
C THR A 78 29.25 3.02 2.59
N GLN A 79 29.15 1.96 3.36
CA GLN A 79 29.08 0.60 2.86
C GLN A 79 27.66 0.32 2.34
N ILE A 80 27.58 -0.11 1.09
CA ILE A 80 26.35 -0.49 0.41
C ILE A 80 26.58 -1.82 -0.31
N THR A 81 25.53 -2.65 -0.36
CA THR A 81 25.52 -3.90 -1.15
C THR A 81 25.35 -3.65 -2.64
N GLU A 82 25.40 -4.72 -3.43
CA GLU A 82 25.07 -4.66 -4.87
C GLU A 82 23.63 -4.19 -5.14
N ASP A 83 22.69 -4.44 -4.23
CA ASP A 83 21.28 -4.01 -4.28
C ASP A 83 21.06 -2.60 -3.70
N GLY A 84 22.14 -1.90 -3.37
CA GLY A 84 22.07 -0.55 -2.79
C GLY A 84 21.69 -0.53 -1.29
N ASP A 85 21.61 -1.67 -0.62
CA ASP A 85 21.26 -1.74 0.81
C ASP A 85 22.42 -1.27 1.69
N THR A 86 22.13 -0.37 2.63
CA THR A 86 23.06 0.01 3.69
C THR A 86 23.08 -1.06 4.78
N LEU A 87 24.08 -1.01 5.66
CA LEU A 87 24.14 -1.90 6.83
C LEU A 87 22.89 -1.80 7.72
N LEU A 88 22.22 -0.63 7.75
CA LEU A 88 20.97 -0.49 8.50
C LEU A 88 19.81 -1.23 7.83
N HIS A 89 19.72 -1.22 6.48
CA HIS A 89 18.75 -2.03 5.75
C HIS A 89 18.94 -3.52 6.08
N LEU A 90 20.17 -4.02 5.97
CA LEU A 90 20.50 -5.41 6.30
C LEU A 90 20.20 -5.78 7.76
N ALA A 91 20.53 -4.89 8.70
CA ALA A 91 20.23 -5.12 10.11
C ALA A 91 18.72 -5.25 10.38
N ILE A 92 17.88 -4.48 9.67
CA ILE A 92 16.41 -4.55 9.73
C ILE A 92 15.91 -5.86 9.11
N ILE A 93 16.39 -6.21 7.91
CA ILE A 93 16.03 -7.44 7.20
C ILE A 93 16.32 -8.68 8.07
N HIS A 94 17.48 -8.69 8.74
CA HIS A 94 17.89 -9.80 9.61
C HIS A 94 17.42 -9.69 11.06
N GLU A 95 16.58 -8.71 11.38
CA GLU A 95 16.01 -8.45 12.71
C GLU A 95 17.09 -8.33 13.83
N ALA A 96 18.25 -7.79 13.50
CA ALA A 96 19.39 -7.65 14.40
C ALA A 96 19.21 -6.45 15.37
N ARG A 97 18.29 -6.57 16.34
CA ARG A 97 17.76 -5.50 17.19
C ARG A 97 18.80 -4.63 17.87
N ASP A 98 19.86 -5.24 18.43
CA ASP A 98 20.91 -4.51 19.14
C ASP A 98 21.70 -3.60 18.18
N TYR A 99 21.95 -4.07 16.96
CA TYR A 99 22.64 -3.31 15.93
C TYR A 99 21.77 -2.20 15.35
N ILE A 100 20.48 -2.51 15.06
CA ILE A 100 19.52 -1.52 14.60
C ILE A 100 19.48 -0.33 15.55
N LYS A 101 19.26 -0.57 16.85
CA LYS A 101 19.20 0.48 17.85
C LYS A 101 20.46 1.32 17.89
N ARG A 102 21.63 0.67 17.88
CA ARG A 102 22.92 1.36 17.92
C ARG A 102 23.16 2.21 16.66
N MET A 103 22.88 1.68 15.47
CA MET A 103 23.02 2.42 14.22
C MET A 103 22.10 3.62 14.17
N ILE A 104 20.84 3.48 14.61
CA ILE A 104 19.88 4.57 14.70
C ILE A 104 20.40 5.64 15.67
N ASP A 105 20.88 5.24 16.86
CA ASP A 105 21.40 6.18 17.86
C ASP A 105 22.60 6.98 17.35
N LEU A 106 23.50 6.35 16.59
CA LEU A 106 24.68 7.00 15.97
C LEU A 106 24.32 7.88 14.76
N SER A 107 23.16 7.68 14.16
CA SER A 107 22.74 8.39 12.93
C SER A 107 21.58 9.36 13.17
N LYS A 108 21.26 9.71 14.41
CA LYS A 108 20.18 10.63 14.75
C LYS A 108 20.31 11.96 13.99
N ASN A 109 19.20 12.38 13.37
CA ASN A 109 19.10 13.62 12.61
C ASN A 109 20.12 13.73 11.45
N THR A 110 20.53 12.61 10.87
CA THR A 110 21.37 12.57 9.68
C THR A 110 20.57 12.04 8.48
N ASP A 111 21.03 12.39 7.28
CA ASP A 111 20.41 11.93 6.04
C ASP A 111 20.59 10.40 5.83
N PHE A 112 21.48 9.76 6.59
CA PHE A 112 21.71 8.31 6.54
C PHE A 112 20.45 7.50 6.83
N LEU A 113 19.58 7.96 7.75
CA LEU A 113 18.30 7.30 8.05
C LEU A 113 17.31 7.33 6.89
N ASN A 114 17.55 8.18 5.89
CA ASN A 114 16.73 8.37 4.71
C ASN A 114 17.38 7.81 3.43
N THR A 115 18.54 7.15 3.56
CA THR A 115 19.20 6.50 2.42
C THR A 115 18.26 5.41 1.87
N HIS A 116 18.16 5.32 0.57
CA HIS A 116 17.34 4.31 -0.09
C HIS A 116 18.19 3.30 -0.85
N ASN A 117 17.69 2.07 -0.96
CA ASN A 117 18.26 1.02 -1.81
C ASN A 117 17.82 1.20 -3.29
N ASP A 118 18.16 0.25 -4.16
CA ASP A 118 17.82 0.29 -5.60
C ASP A 118 16.31 0.21 -5.86
N LEU A 119 15.52 -0.34 -4.94
CA LEU A 119 14.06 -0.29 -4.95
C LEU A 119 13.50 1.03 -4.40
N ARG A 120 14.37 2.01 -4.10
CA ARG A 120 14.04 3.26 -3.42
C ARG A 120 13.41 3.09 -2.04
N GLN A 121 13.61 1.95 -1.42
CA GLN A 121 13.15 1.70 -0.07
C GLN A 121 14.12 2.27 0.95
N THR A 122 13.62 3.02 1.92
CA THR A 122 14.38 3.48 3.08
C THR A 122 14.32 2.44 4.21
N PRO A 123 15.16 2.55 5.24
CA PRO A 123 15.06 1.71 6.44
C PRO A 123 13.65 1.66 7.03
N LEU A 124 12.90 2.79 6.98
CA LEU A 124 11.52 2.83 7.48
C LEU A 124 10.57 2.00 6.60
N HIS A 125 10.73 1.99 5.27
CA HIS A 125 9.94 1.10 4.39
C HIS A 125 10.14 -0.36 4.77
N LEU A 126 11.41 -0.81 4.94
CA LEU A 126 11.72 -2.18 5.33
C LEU A 126 11.17 -2.54 6.71
N ALA A 127 11.30 -1.64 7.69
CA ALA A 127 10.75 -1.85 9.03
C ALA A 127 9.24 -2.07 9.01
N VAL A 128 8.51 -1.38 8.11
CA VAL A 128 7.06 -1.60 7.90
C VAL A 128 6.78 -2.89 7.15
N ILE A 129 7.53 -3.21 6.08
CA ILE A 129 7.37 -4.45 5.30
C ILE A 129 7.51 -5.68 6.22
N ILE A 130 8.53 -5.68 7.09
CA ILE A 130 8.82 -6.78 8.02
C ILE A 130 7.94 -6.71 9.29
N ASN A 131 7.10 -5.68 9.39
CA ASN A 131 6.20 -5.45 10.53
C ASN A 131 6.93 -5.32 11.89
N GLN A 132 7.93 -4.43 11.96
CA GLN A 132 8.70 -4.12 13.16
C GLN A 132 8.30 -2.74 13.74
N PRO A 133 7.19 -2.61 14.48
CA PRO A 133 6.72 -1.31 14.98
C PRO A 133 7.71 -0.61 15.91
N ASP A 134 8.46 -1.36 16.72
CA ASP A 134 9.50 -0.80 17.62
C ASP A 134 10.64 -0.12 16.86
N VAL A 135 11.02 -0.70 15.71
CA VAL A 135 12.03 -0.13 14.82
C VAL A 135 11.47 1.10 14.11
N CYS A 136 10.21 1.04 13.66
CA CYS A 136 9.53 2.21 13.07
C CYS A 136 9.53 3.39 14.04
N ASP A 137 9.17 3.17 15.31
CA ASP A 137 9.16 4.20 16.33
C ASP A 137 10.57 4.79 16.54
N SER A 138 11.58 3.92 16.70
CA SER A 138 12.96 4.34 16.86
C SER A 138 13.48 5.18 15.71
N LEU A 139 13.16 4.82 14.46
CA LEU A 139 13.54 5.58 13.26
C LEU A 139 12.84 6.94 13.20
N LEU A 140 11.54 7.00 13.49
CA LEU A 140 10.77 8.24 13.48
C LEU A 140 11.25 9.20 14.57
N VAL A 141 11.50 8.70 15.81
CA VAL A 141 12.06 9.48 16.90
C VAL A 141 13.48 9.98 16.59
N ALA A 142 14.25 9.21 15.81
CA ALA A 142 15.59 9.61 15.36
C ALA A 142 15.57 10.63 14.22
N GLY A 143 14.41 10.97 13.65
CA GLY A 143 14.24 12.02 12.66
C GLY A 143 14.26 11.55 11.21
N CYS A 144 13.91 10.29 10.92
CA CYS A 144 13.71 9.86 9.55
C CYS A 144 12.45 10.52 8.94
N ASP A 145 12.43 10.65 7.62
CA ASP A 145 11.32 11.25 6.86
C ASP A 145 10.32 10.16 6.43
N PRO A 146 9.09 10.13 6.99
CA PRO A 146 8.07 9.15 6.63
C PRO A 146 7.36 9.43 5.30
N THR A 147 7.71 10.52 4.60
CA THR A 147 7.05 10.93 3.35
C THR A 147 7.77 10.45 2.09
N LEU A 148 8.96 9.88 2.25
CA LEU A 148 9.73 9.32 1.14
C LEU A 148 8.99 8.16 0.49
N VAL A 149 9.18 7.99 -0.82
CA VAL A 149 8.47 7.00 -1.62
C VAL A 149 9.43 5.99 -2.26
N ASP A 150 8.97 4.76 -2.36
CA ASP A 150 9.64 3.67 -3.08
C ASP A 150 9.42 3.75 -4.61
N ASN A 151 9.87 2.73 -5.34
CA ASN A 151 9.69 2.64 -6.81
C ASN A 151 8.21 2.52 -7.25
N SER A 152 7.29 2.18 -6.35
CA SER A 152 5.84 2.14 -6.61
C SER A 152 5.15 3.48 -6.29
N GLY A 153 5.90 4.45 -5.74
CA GLY A 153 5.36 5.68 -5.19
C GLY A 153 4.68 5.47 -3.83
N ASP A 154 4.92 4.32 -3.19
CA ASP A 154 4.38 4.04 -1.87
C ASP A 154 5.25 4.68 -0.78
N THR A 155 4.63 5.39 0.15
CA THR A 155 5.27 5.76 1.42
C THR A 155 5.20 4.59 2.39
N PRO A 156 5.98 4.59 3.50
CA PRO A 156 5.82 3.59 4.55
C PRO A 156 4.38 3.44 5.05
N LEU A 157 3.59 4.52 5.05
CA LEU A 157 2.18 4.48 5.44
C LEU A 157 1.32 3.72 4.41
N HIS A 158 1.57 3.89 3.10
CA HIS A 158 0.92 3.10 2.04
C HIS A 158 1.20 1.61 2.21
N ILE A 159 2.46 1.25 2.49
CA ILE A 159 2.87 -0.13 2.73
C ILE A 159 2.16 -0.72 3.96
N ALA A 160 2.08 0.03 5.06
CA ALA A 160 1.34 -0.40 6.25
C ALA A 160 -0.14 -0.69 5.93
N CYS A 161 -0.77 0.15 5.11
CA CYS A 161 -2.17 -0.03 4.69
C CYS A 161 -2.35 -1.18 3.71
N ARG A 162 -1.37 -1.42 2.82
CA ARG A 162 -1.40 -2.53 1.86
C ARG A 162 -1.28 -3.89 2.54
N HIS A 163 -0.42 -3.99 3.58
CA HIS A 163 -0.16 -5.25 4.29
C HIS A 163 -1.02 -5.46 5.53
N GLY A 164 -1.84 -4.50 5.93
CA GLY A 164 -2.66 -4.61 7.13
C GLY A 164 -1.89 -4.42 8.43
N ASN A 165 -0.72 -3.79 8.41
CA ASN A 165 0.18 -3.61 9.55
C ASN A 165 -0.31 -2.52 10.49
N LEU A 166 -1.37 -2.81 11.25
CA LEU A 166 -2.05 -1.85 12.13
C LEU A 166 -1.10 -1.22 13.17
N HIS A 167 -0.15 -1.99 13.71
CA HIS A 167 0.80 -1.48 14.70
C HIS A 167 1.76 -0.47 14.08
N CYS A 168 2.36 -0.76 12.92
CA CYS A 168 3.21 0.19 12.19
C CYS A 168 2.42 1.42 11.75
N PHE A 169 1.17 1.25 11.27
CA PHE A 169 0.26 2.34 10.97
C PHE A 169 0.07 3.26 12.18
N SER A 170 -0.24 2.69 13.35
CA SER A 170 -0.47 3.44 14.58
C SER A 170 0.78 4.21 15.01
N VAL A 171 1.96 3.59 14.94
CA VAL A 171 3.24 4.22 15.27
C VAL A 171 3.52 5.41 14.34
N ILE A 172 3.38 5.23 13.03
CA ILE A 172 3.62 6.30 12.06
C ILE A 172 2.66 7.47 12.30
N THR A 173 1.37 7.19 12.47
CA THR A 173 0.35 8.25 12.65
C THR A 173 0.50 8.99 13.96
N GLN A 174 0.96 8.35 15.04
CA GLN A 174 1.22 8.97 16.34
C GLN A 174 2.46 9.87 16.32
N ASN A 175 3.48 9.52 15.56
CA ASN A 175 4.72 10.30 15.44
C ASN A 175 4.60 11.45 14.44
N CYS A 176 3.55 11.47 13.61
CA CYS A 176 3.30 12.54 12.65
C CYS A 176 2.53 13.71 13.27
N ARG A 177 2.84 14.92 12.83
CA ARG A 177 2.03 16.09 13.19
C ARG A 177 0.65 16.00 12.54
N PRO A 178 -0.43 16.36 13.22
CA PRO A 178 -1.80 16.27 12.69
C PRO A 178 -1.98 16.95 11.33
N GLU A 179 -1.29 18.07 11.11
CA GLU A 179 -1.34 18.85 9.88
C GLU A 179 -0.76 18.08 8.69
N HIS A 180 0.31 17.30 8.92
CA HIS A 180 0.95 16.48 7.90
C HIS A 180 0.24 15.13 7.70
N LEU A 181 -0.41 14.62 8.75
CA LEU A 181 -1.07 13.32 8.71
C LEU A 181 -2.15 13.26 7.63
N HIS A 182 -3.00 14.29 7.55
CA HIS A 182 -4.04 14.36 6.51
C HIS A 182 -3.42 14.34 5.10
N THR A 183 -2.36 15.11 4.90
CA THR A 183 -1.64 15.14 3.60
C THR A 183 -1.03 13.79 3.26
N MET A 184 -0.43 13.11 4.24
CA MET A 184 0.16 11.77 4.04
C MET A 184 -0.90 10.72 3.71
N MET A 185 -2.06 10.74 4.38
CA MET A 185 -3.15 9.81 4.10
C MET A 185 -3.82 10.07 2.74
N ALA A 186 -3.85 11.33 2.29
CA ALA A 186 -4.41 11.73 1.01
C ALA A 186 -3.45 11.55 -0.17
N ALA A 187 -2.14 11.43 0.09
CA ALA A 187 -1.15 11.21 -0.96
C ALA A 187 -1.47 9.94 -1.74
N CYS A 188 -1.26 9.99 -3.06
CA CYS A 188 -1.46 8.86 -3.94
C CYS A 188 -0.12 8.28 -4.38
N ASN A 189 -0.05 6.96 -4.47
CA ASN A 189 1.06 6.25 -5.08
C ASN A 189 1.00 6.37 -6.63
N TYR A 190 1.93 5.75 -7.35
CA TYR A 190 1.96 5.81 -8.83
C TYR A 190 0.78 5.06 -9.49
N ASN A 191 0.05 4.21 -8.75
CA ASN A 191 -1.20 3.62 -9.18
C ASN A 191 -2.42 4.53 -8.91
N GLY A 192 -2.21 5.76 -8.47
CA GLY A 192 -3.26 6.70 -8.16
C GLY A 192 -4.10 6.36 -6.93
N GLN A 193 -3.60 5.47 -6.07
CA GLN A 193 -4.28 4.97 -4.89
C GLN A 193 -3.71 5.62 -3.63
N ASN A 194 -4.56 6.09 -2.74
CA ASN A 194 -4.18 6.54 -1.40
C ASN A 194 -4.25 5.40 -0.37
N CYS A 195 -3.88 5.68 0.87
CA CYS A 195 -3.88 4.70 1.96
C CYS A 195 -5.24 4.02 2.17
N LEU A 196 -6.35 4.78 2.08
CA LEU A 196 -7.70 4.25 2.27
C LEU A 196 -8.10 3.28 1.15
N HIS A 197 -7.74 3.58 -0.10
CA HIS A 197 -7.96 2.68 -1.23
C HIS A 197 -7.23 1.35 -1.04
N LEU A 198 -5.94 1.40 -0.64
CA LEU A 198 -5.13 0.20 -0.39
C LEU A 198 -5.71 -0.69 0.71
N ALA A 199 -6.11 -0.09 1.84
CA ALA A 199 -6.73 -0.83 2.93
C ALA A 199 -8.09 -1.42 2.53
N SER A 200 -8.86 -0.71 1.68
CA SER A 200 -10.17 -1.16 1.20
C SER A 200 -10.06 -2.32 0.21
N VAL A 201 -9.12 -2.26 -0.75
CA VAL A 201 -8.86 -3.36 -1.69
C VAL A 201 -8.48 -4.64 -0.96
N ASN A 202 -7.71 -4.53 0.14
CA ASN A 202 -7.28 -5.68 0.92
C ASN A 202 -8.27 -6.07 2.03
N GLY A 203 -9.34 -5.33 2.23
CA GLY A 203 -10.41 -5.65 3.18
C GLY A 203 -10.06 -5.46 4.65
N PHE A 204 -9.10 -4.60 5.00
CA PHE A 204 -8.65 -4.36 6.37
C PHE A 204 -9.56 -3.39 7.11
N LEU A 205 -10.70 -3.89 7.63
CA LEU A 205 -11.73 -3.09 8.28
C LEU A 205 -11.17 -2.17 9.38
N SER A 206 -10.37 -2.72 10.30
CA SER A 206 -9.83 -1.95 11.42
C SER A 206 -8.96 -0.78 10.97
N LEU A 207 -8.18 -0.95 9.88
CA LEU A 207 -7.41 0.15 9.30
C LEU A 207 -8.30 1.21 8.68
N VAL A 208 -9.32 0.80 7.92
CA VAL A 208 -10.29 1.71 7.30
C VAL A 208 -11.01 2.53 8.37
N GLU A 209 -11.51 1.90 9.43
CA GLU A 209 -12.16 2.60 10.55
C GLU A 209 -11.21 3.62 11.18
N ASN A 210 -9.99 3.22 11.53
CA ASN A 210 -9.00 4.10 12.15
C ASN A 210 -8.62 5.28 11.25
N MET A 211 -8.44 5.05 9.95
CA MET A 211 -8.10 6.14 9.00
C MET A 211 -9.22 7.17 8.91
N VAL A 212 -10.48 6.74 8.81
CA VAL A 212 -11.61 7.67 8.75
C VAL A 212 -11.76 8.42 10.07
N ASP A 213 -11.55 7.77 11.22
CA ASP A 213 -11.58 8.42 12.53
C ASP A 213 -10.42 9.43 12.72
N LEU A 214 -9.31 9.23 12.05
CA LEU A 214 -8.19 10.18 11.97
C LEU A 214 -8.40 11.30 10.94
N GLY A 215 -9.54 11.30 10.22
CA GLY A 215 -9.92 12.36 9.29
C GLY A 215 -9.55 12.10 7.82
N ALA A 216 -9.31 10.85 7.43
CA ALA A 216 -9.19 10.51 6.01
C ALA A 216 -10.51 10.78 5.28
N ASP A 217 -10.42 11.31 4.06
CA ASP A 217 -11.61 11.50 3.22
C ASP A 217 -12.13 10.16 2.72
N VAL A 218 -13.28 9.74 3.27
CA VAL A 218 -13.95 8.48 2.92
C VAL A 218 -14.41 8.46 1.46
N ASN A 219 -14.59 9.63 0.86
CA ASN A 219 -15.06 9.83 -0.51
C ASN A 219 -13.94 10.16 -1.51
N ALA A 220 -12.68 10.07 -1.08
CA ALA A 220 -11.55 10.23 -1.98
C ALA A 220 -11.65 9.25 -3.16
N LYS A 221 -11.32 9.73 -4.36
CA LYS A 221 -11.31 8.93 -5.59
C LYS A 221 -9.90 8.54 -5.99
N GLU A 222 -9.70 7.31 -6.41
CA GLU A 222 -8.46 6.93 -7.09
C GLU A 222 -8.31 7.68 -8.44
N GLN A 223 -7.07 7.94 -8.85
CA GLN A 223 -6.84 8.81 -10.00
C GLN A 223 -7.15 8.16 -11.36
N HIS A 224 -7.03 6.83 -11.48
CA HIS A 224 -7.17 6.14 -12.78
C HIS A 224 -8.63 5.92 -13.17
N ASN A 225 -9.42 5.28 -12.30
CA ASN A 225 -10.79 4.89 -12.60
C ASN A 225 -11.83 5.74 -11.86
N GLY A 226 -11.39 6.66 -11.00
CA GLY A 226 -12.29 7.49 -10.19
C GLY A 226 -13.11 6.69 -9.16
N ARG A 227 -12.63 5.49 -8.76
CA ARG A 227 -13.30 4.65 -7.78
C ARG A 227 -13.04 5.18 -6.37
N SER A 228 -14.05 5.20 -5.54
CA SER A 228 -13.92 5.44 -4.10
C SER A 228 -13.71 4.13 -3.34
N ALA A 229 -13.37 4.23 -2.05
CA ALA A 229 -13.26 3.07 -1.16
C ALA A 229 -14.52 2.19 -1.17
N LEU A 230 -15.72 2.80 -1.32
CA LEU A 230 -16.99 2.07 -1.39
C LEU A 230 -17.10 1.25 -2.69
N HIS A 231 -16.68 1.79 -3.83
CA HIS A 231 -16.63 1.03 -5.09
C HIS A 231 -15.70 -0.19 -4.95
N LEU A 232 -14.52 -0.01 -4.37
CA LEU A 232 -13.56 -1.10 -4.16
C LEU A 232 -14.09 -2.17 -3.19
N ALA A 233 -14.82 -1.77 -2.15
CA ALA A 233 -15.46 -2.69 -1.22
C ALA A 233 -16.53 -3.56 -1.89
N VAL A 234 -17.29 -2.97 -2.84
CA VAL A 234 -18.28 -3.70 -3.65
C VAL A 234 -17.61 -4.68 -4.61
N ASP A 235 -16.57 -4.25 -5.33
CA ASP A 235 -15.78 -5.13 -6.22
C ASP A 235 -15.24 -6.35 -5.49
N GLN A 236 -14.77 -6.17 -4.24
CA GLN A 236 -14.28 -7.24 -3.37
C GLN A 236 -15.42 -8.06 -2.73
N GLN A 237 -16.67 -7.74 -3.00
CA GLN A 237 -17.84 -8.35 -2.39
C GLN A 237 -17.79 -8.40 -0.84
N ASN A 238 -17.13 -7.41 -0.23
CA ASN A 238 -16.95 -7.32 1.21
C ASN A 238 -18.09 -6.55 1.88
N LEU A 239 -19.17 -7.25 2.23
CA LEU A 239 -20.35 -6.66 2.87
C LEU A 239 -20.01 -5.93 4.17
N SER A 240 -19.09 -6.47 4.97
CA SER A 240 -18.70 -5.86 6.24
C SER A 240 -18.05 -4.50 6.01
N LEU A 241 -17.17 -4.41 5.03
CA LEU A 241 -16.50 -3.16 4.66
C LEU A 241 -17.50 -2.16 4.06
N VAL A 242 -18.43 -2.60 3.20
CA VAL A 242 -19.51 -1.76 2.67
C VAL A 242 -20.31 -1.12 3.79
N LYS A 243 -20.74 -1.91 4.79
CA LYS A 243 -21.50 -1.39 5.95
C LYS A 243 -20.69 -0.40 6.79
N VAL A 244 -19.42 -0.66 7.00
CA VAL A 244 -18.53 0.25 7.75
C VAL A 244 -18.37 1.57 6.99
N LEU A 245 -18.08 1.54 5.69
CA LEU A 245 -17.91 2.74 4.88
C LEU A 245 -19.18 3.58 4.82
N LEU A 246 -20.34 2.96 4.62
CA LEU A 246 -21.63 3.66 4.63
C LEU A 246 -21.90 4.31 5.99
N LYS A 247 -21.63 3.60 7.11
CA LYS A 247 -21.75 4.15 8.46
C LYS A 247 -20.82 5.33 8.70
N LYS A 248 -19.65 5.34 8.07
CA LYS A 248 -18.65 6.41 8.15
C LYS A 248 -18.90 7.57 7.17
N GLY A 249 -19.99 7.53 6.40
CA GLY A 249 -20.42 8.62 5.53
C GLY A 249 -19.94 8.51 4.08
N ALA A 250 -19.59 7.31 3.62
CA ALA A 250 -19.32 7.09 2.21
C ALA A 250 -20.58 7.39 1.36
N ASP A 251 -20.40 8.14 0.28
CA ASP A 251 -21.48 8.52 -0.63
C ASP A 251 -21.81 7.36 -1.61
N PRO A 252 -23.00 6.74 -1.52
CA PRO A 252 -23.41 5.67 -2.39
C PRO A 252 -23.74 6.13 -3.83
N ASN A 253 -23.81 7.45 -4.05
CA ASN A 253 -24.15 8.04 -5.35
C ASN A 253 -22.92 8.53 -6.11
N GLN A 254 -21.74 8.36 -5.55
CA GLN A 254 -20.51 8.78 -6.19
C GLN A 254 -20.27 7.98 -7.47
N LEU A 255 -19.86 8.68 -8.55
CA LEU A 255 -19.64 8.07 -9.86
C LEU A 255 -18.14 7.81 -10.09
N THR A 256 -17.83 6.66 -10.66
CA THR A 256 -16.52 6.38 -11.28
C THR A 256 -16.29 7.24 -12.52
N SER A 257 -15.09 7.19 -13.10
CA SER A 257 -14.81 7.85 -14.40
C SER A 257 -15.69 7.32 -15.54
N GLY A 258 -16.18 6.07 -15.43
CA GLY A 258 -17.11 5.46 -16.38
C GLY A 258 -18.60 5.71 -16.06
N GLY A 259 -18.92 6.61 -15.12
CA GLY A 259 -20.31 6.94 -14.78
C GLY A 259 -21.04 5.90 -13.92
N HIS A 260 -20.33 4.94 -13.31
CA HIS A 260 -20.94 3.88 -12.51
C HIS A 260 -20.95 4.25 -11.02
N THR A 261 -22.11 4.02 -10.37
CA THR A 261 -22.22 4.06 -8.90
C THR A 261 -21.74 2.74 -8.28
N PRO A 262 -21.47 2.70 -6.96
CA PRO A 262 -21.22 1.44 -6.26
C PRO A 262 -22.35 0.41 -6.45
N TYR A 263 -23.61 0.87 -6.60
CA TYR A 263 -24.75 0.00 -6.88
C TYR A 263 -24.62 -0.68 -8.25
N HIS A 264 -24.19 0.03 -9.29
CA HIS A 264 -24.01 -0.55 -10.63
C HIS A 264 -22.98 -1.69 -10.62
N LEU A 265 -21.92 -1.59 -9.80
CA LEU A 265 -20.92 -2.64 -9.66
C LEU A 265 -21.46 -3.93 -9.00
N THR A 266 -22.70 -3.90 -8.47
CA THR A 266 -23.34 -5.13 -7.95
C THR A 266 -23.99 -5.98 -9.04
N TYR A 267 -24.12 -5.49 -10.29
CA TYR A 267 -24.67 -6.28 -11.38
C TYR A 267 -23.70 -7.40 -11.76
N GLY A 268 -24.23 -8.61 -11.92
CA GLY A 268 -23.44 -9.81 -12.24
C GLY A 268 -22.65 -10.39 -11.07
N LEU A 269 -22.78 -9.82 -9.86
CA LEU A 269 -22.17 -10.36 -8.64
C LEU A 269 -23.15 -11.26 -7.87
N ASP A 270 -22.61 -12.33 -7.26
CA ASP A 270 -23.42 -13.31 -6.53
C ASP A 270 -23.97 -12.75 -5.19
N ASN A 271 -23.29 -11.74 -4.60
CA ASN A 271 -23.67 -11.20 -3.30
C ASN A 271 -24.85 -10.23 -3.39
N CYS A 272 -26.05 -10.79 -3.35
CA CYS A 272 -27.29 -9.98 -3.39
C CYS A 272 -27.49 -9.09 -2.12
N GLU A 273 -26.77 -9.34 -1.02
CA GLU A 273 -26.91 -8.54 0.21
C GLU A 273 -26.32 -7.15 0.06
N ILE A 274 -25.17 -7.01 -0.61
CA ILE A 274 -24.59 -5.69 -0.92
C ILE A 274 -25.57 -4.88 -1.78
N ARG A 275 -26.18 -5.52 -2.76
CA ARG A 275 -27.19 -4.87 -3.61
C ARG A 275 -28.39 -4.38 -2.81
N LYS A 276 -28.88 -5.17 -1.83
CA LYS A 276 -29.98 -4.78 -0.95
C LYS A 276 -29.61 -3.61 -0.05
N GLU A 277 -28.37 -3.54 0.44
CA GLU A 277 -27.88 -2.42 1.28
C GLU A 277 -27.77 -1.13 0.45
N LEU A 278 -27.26 -1.19 -0.78
CA LEU A 278 -27.03 0.00 -1.61
C LEU A 278 -28.30 0.51 -2.30
N TYR A 279 -29.22 -0.38 -2.67
CA TYR A 279 -30.43 -0.02 -3.41
C TYR A 279 -31.22 1.14 -2.79
N PRO A 280 -31.59 1.13 -1.49
CA PRO A 280 -32.36 2.21 -0.89
C PRO A 280 -31.56 3.53 -0.79
N LEU A 281 -30.23 3.48 -0.77
CA LEU A 281 -29.34 4.62 -0.60
C LEU A 281 -28.95 5.27 -1.93
N THR A 282 -29.07 4.54 -3.05
CA THR A 282 -28.76 5.05 -4.38
C THR A 282 -29.96 5.83 -4.92
N HIS A 283 -29.70 7.04 -5.46
CA HIS A 283 -30.74 7.87 -6.05
C HIS A 283 -31.47 7.13 -7.21
N PRO A 284 -32.80 7.23 -7.33
CA PRO A 284 -33.57 6.52 -8.36
C PRO A 284 -33.03 6.73 -9.78
N ASP A 285 -32.68 7.97 -10.13
CA ASP A 285 -32.15 8.31 -11.47
C ASP A 285 -30.77 7.70 -11.76
N LEU A 286 -30.04 7.30 -10.71
CA LEU A 286 -28.72 6.67 -10.81
C LEU A 286 -28.77 5.15 -10.66
N ARG A 287 -29.95 4.53 -10.63
CA ARG A 287 -30.09 3.07 -10.55
C ARG A 287 -30.10 2.39 -11.92
N GLU A 288 -30.50 3.12 -12.94
CA GLU A 288 -30.48 2.64 -14.31
C GLU A 288 -29.11 2.95 -14.91
N LEU A 289 -28.51 1.95 -15.59
CA LEU A 289 -27.34 2.21 -16.42
C LEU A 289 -27.82 3.13 -17.54
N THR A 290 -27.29 4.33 -17.65
CA THR A 290 -27.43 5.11 -18.87
C THR A 290 -26.81 4.26 -19.97
N GLU A 291 -27.63 3.81 -20.93
CA GLU A 291 -27.11 3.24 -22.17
C GLU A 291 -26.15 4.32 -22.72
N SER A 292 -24.84 4.11 -22.50
CA SER A 292 -23.87 4.89 -23.25
C SER A 292 -24.16 4.56 -24.72
N ASP A 293 -24.38 5.57 -25.52
CA ASP A 293 -24.55 5.48 -26.96
C ASP A 293 -23.51 4.49 -27.54
N SER A 294 -23.84 3.22 -27.50
CA SER A 294 -23.29 2.24 -28.39
C SER A 294 -23.92 2.58 -29.74
N ASP A 295 -23.14 3.34 -30.51
CA ASP A 295 -23.35 3.60 -31.90
C ASP A 295 -23.78 2.27 -32.55
N SER A 296 -25.10 2.08 -32.58
CA SER A 296 -25.73 1.03 -33.38
C SER A 296 -25.58 1.50 -34.82
N SER A 297 -24.48 1.12 -35.45
CA SER A 297 -24.50 0.98 -36.90
C SER A 297 -25.56 -0.06 -37.20
N GLU A 298 -26.78 0.44 -37.41
CA GLU A 298 -27.82 -0.28 -38.16
C GLU A 298 -27.20 -0.56 -39.53
N GLU A 299 -26.63 -1.74 -39.71
CA GLU A 299 -26.41 -2.33 -41.00
C GLU A 299 -27.83 -2.60 -41.55
N GLU A 300 -28.34 -1.66 -42.39
CA GLU A 300 -29.47 -1.89 -43.26
C GLU A 300 -29.11 -3.10 -44.14
N GLU A 301 -29.65 -4.27 -43.81
CA GLU A 301 -29.70 -5.40 -44.74
C GLU A 301 -30.59 -5.00 -45.92
N ASP A 302 -29.97 -4.45 -46.97
CA ASP A 302 -30.57 -4.37 -48.30
C ASP A 302 -30.77 -5.80 -48.81
N ASP A 303 -32.02 -6.26 -48.76
CA ASP A 303 -32.50 -7.42 -49.48
C ASP A 303 -32.32 -7.18 -50.99
N VAL A 304 -31.19 -7.63 -51.52
CA VAL A 304 -31.03 -7.76 -52.97
C VAL A 304 -31.29 -9.21 -53.35
N GLU A 305 -32.52 -9.45 -53.78
CA GLU A 305 -32.85 -10.60 -54.65
C GLU A 305 -31.91 -10.58 -55.85
N SER A 306 -31.05 -11.55 -56.00
CA SER A 306 -30.34 -11.82 -57.24
C SER A 306 -30.50 -13.27 -57.64
N GLU A 307 -31.04 -13.35 -58.85
CA GLU A 307 -31.38 -14.50 -59.66
C GLU A 307 -30.23 -15.52 -59.78
N GLU A 308 -30.65 -16.76 -59.83
CA GLU A 308 -29.82 -17.93 -60.12
C GLU A 308 -29.15 -17.82 -61.49
N ASP A 309 -27.82 -17.91 -61.56
CA ASP A 309 -27.11 -18.34 -62.73
C ASP A 309 -26.16 -19.47 -62.39
N GLU A 310 -26.54 -20.67 -62.82
CA GLU A 310 -25.68 -21.87 -62.88
C GLU A 310 -24.50 -21.63 -63.81
N VAL A 311 -23.30 -21.67 -63.27
CA VAL A 311 -22.08 -21.86 -64.09
C VAL A 311 -21.24 -22.97 -63.48
N GLY A 312 -21.05 -24.02 -64.28
CA GLY A 312 -20.36 -25.25 -63.92
C GLY A 312 -18.88 -25.07 -63.56
N TYR A 313 -18.45 -25.86 -62.60
CA TYR A 313 -17.06 -25.99 -62.24
C TYR A 313 -16.42 -27.09 -63.05
N ASP A 314 -15.46 -26.73 -63.92
CA ASP A 314 -14.54 -27.64 -64.56
C ASP A 314 -13.32 -27.93 -63.66
N ASP A 315 -12.95 -29.20 -63.63
CA ASP A 315 -11.88 -29.84 -62.90
C ASP A 315 -10.49 -29.21 -63.14
N ILE A 316 -9.81 -28.84 -62.06
CA ILE A 316 -8.34 -28.64 -62.12
C ILE A 316 -7.64 -29.73 -61.33
N GLN A 317 -7.02 -30.67 -62.06
CA GLN A 317 -6.08 -31.68 -61.56
C GLN A 317 -4.77 -31.06 -61.16
N TRP A 318 -4.33 -31.30 -59.93
CA TRP A 318 -2.97 -31.07 -59.50
C TRP A 318 -2.10 -32.28 -59.79
N ASN A 319 -1.17 -32.18 -60.77
CA ASN A 319 -0.04 -33.10 -60.91
C ASN A 319 1.19 -32.49 -60.23
N GLY A 320 1.72 -33.24 -59.27
CA GLY A 320 2.98 -32.91 -58.61
C GLY A 320 4.21 -33.21 -59.49
N HIS A 321 5.22 -32.41 -59.24
CA HIS A 321 6.64 -32.84 -59.30
C HIS A 321 7.42 -32.02 -58.26
#